data_42e704106b4a256d57e5c2a317214a95
#
_entry.id   42e704106b4a256d57e5c2a317214a95
#
_cell.length_a   1.000
_cell.length_b   1.000
_cell.length_c   1.000
_cell.angle_alpha   90.00
_cell.angle_beta   90.00
_cell.angle_gamma   90.00
#
_symmetry.space_group_name_H-M   'P 1'
#
loop_
_entity.id
_entity.type
_entity.pdbx_description
1 polymer ?
#
loop_
_entity_poly.entity_id
_entity_poly.type
_entity_poly.pdbx_seq_one_letter_code
_entity_poly.pdbx_strand_id
1 'polypeptide(L)'
;MKKLFKTALSIVLSLTMLLTVGTVAFAEDETAQERTLSVISANVAGLPIPSKFDDDGKVVPHTQKVMGQLLNKSGIDIICVQEDFQYHSILAKQMTNYPYTTYTSGGVPVGDGMNIFSKYPIYNVERVEWEVFNGILDAANDGLTPKGFLKCTVDFDGVLVDVYDVHNDANGSEADVKAKHAQNEQLAAYIDKNSADRPVIITGDMNVYTHSESGVGIYEIYISREGFDDGWTMFCHDGIYFEQNVTWQERQALEERYGGGPWGRWDSAERLLYRGNSSVSFEVTDFRYDDYNALAGEPVSDHNMMVCELKVTLNDYVRPEIELNTEIKKSFIERLTHGTQMVIRCLNLIFTDLIAKIKSGEIKFPTK
;
A
#
# COMPACT_ATOMS: atom_id res chain seq x y z
N MET A 1 8.47 -39.64 74.36
CA MET A 1 8.38 -40.03 72.94
C MET A 1 7.12 -39.58 72.25
N LYS A 2 5.91 -39.83 72.75
CA LYS A 2 4.65 -39.39 72.06
C LYS A 2 4.47 -37.86 71.86
N LYS A 3 5.02 -37.00 72.73
CA LYS A 3 4.96 -35.56 72.59
C LYS A 3 5.91 -35.03 71.50
N LEU A 4 7.14 -35.56 71.42
CA LEU A 4 8.10 -35.18 70.34
C LEU A 4 7.61 -35.59 68.95
N PHE A 5 6.94 -36.69 68.84
CA PHE A 5 6.41 -37.21 67.56
C PHE A 5 5.27 -36.31 67.02
N LYS A 6 4.38 -35.78 67.91
CA LYS A 6 3.33 -34.90 67.55
C LYS A 6 3.87 -33.51 67.10
N THR A 7 4.91 -33.00 67.75
CA THR A 7 5.53 -31.70 67.38
C THR A 7 6.29 -31.82 66.06
N ALA A 8 7.03 -32.91 65.84
CA ALA A 8 7.71 -33.15 64.57
C ALA A 8 6.74 -33.33 63.42
N LEU A 9 5.60 -34.03 63.61
CA LEU A 9 4.57 -34.22 62.58
C LEU A 9 3.86 -32.89 62.23
N SER A 10 3.59 -32.00 63.21
CA SER A 10 3.01 -30.67 62.96
C SER A 10 3.95 -29.75 62.19
N ILE A 11 5.26 -29.79 62.48
CA ILE A 11 6.26 -29.02 61.74
C ILE A 11 6.40 -29.50 60.29
N VAL A 12 6.37 -30.81 60.04
CA VAL A 12 6.44 -31.39 58.70
C VAL A 12 5.17 -31.04 57.90
N LEU A 13 3.96 -31.12 58.50
CA LEU A 13 2.73 -30.70 57.83
C LEU A 13 2.68 -29.19 57.56
N SER A 14 3.22 -28.37 58.43
CA SER A 14 3.29 -26.92 58.22
C SER A 14 4.30 -26.56 57.14
N LEU A 15 5.44 -27.26 57.03
CA LEU A 15 6.41 -27.04 55.95
C LEU A 15 5.89 -27.56 54.60
N THR A 16 5.14 -28.67 54.57
CA THR A 16 4.52 -29.13 53.34
C THR A 16 3.38 -28.19 52.87
N MET A 17 2.59 -27.60 53.77
CA MET A 17 1.63 -26.56 53.40
C MET A 17 2.30 -25.25 52.93
N LEU A 18 3.44 -24.88 53.50
CA LEU A 18 4.18 -23.69 52.98
C LEU A 18 4.87 -23.96 51.63
N LEU A 19 5.23 -25.20 51.34
CA LEU A 19 5.81 -25.57 50.04
C LEU A 19 4.75 -25.74 48.93
N THR A 20 3.48 -25.99 49.30
CA THR A 20 2.39 -26.08 48.29
C THR A 20 1.71 -24.72 48.02
N VAL A 21 1.95 -23.67 48.79
CA VAL A 21 1.47 -22.32 48.55
C VAL A 21 2.47 -21.50 47.70
N GLY A 22 3.69 -22.07 47.49
CA GLY A 22 4.77 -21.38 46.78
C GLY A 22 4.83 -21.58 45.27
N THR A 23 3.87 -22.28 44.65
CA THR A 23 3.78 -22.40 43.19
C THR A 23 2.34 -22.16 42.71
N VAL A 24 1.72 -21.07 43.17
CA VAL A 24 0.89 -20.31 42.25
C VAL A 24 1.93 -19.62 41.36
N ALA A 25 2.36 -20.25 40.32
CA ALA A 25 2.83 -19.54 39.17
C ALA A 25 1.72 -18.53 38.87
N PHE A 26 1.95 -17.25 39.15
CA PHE A 26 1.29 -16.24 38.42
C PHE A 26 1.68 -16.60 36.99
N ALA A 27 0.75 -17.18 36.21
CA ALA A 27 0.75 -16.97 34.78
C ALA A 27 0.84 -15.42 34.70
N GLU A 28 2.00 -14.89 34.37
CA GLU A 28 2.04 -13.56 33.77
C GLU A 28 0.97 -13.67 32.71
N ASP A 29 -0.09 -12.94 32.88
CA ASP A 29 -1.03 -12.66 31.81
C ASP A 29 -0.09 -12.10 30.73
N GLU A 30 0.26 -12.92 29.72
CA GLU A 30 1.03 -12.46 28.58
C GLU A 30 0.14 -11.41 27.94
N THR A 31 0.25 -10.18 28.43
CA THR A 31 -0.45 -9.03 27.86
C THR A 31 0.03 -8.94 26.43
N ALA A 32 -0.88 -9.18 25.51
CA ALA A 32 -0.60 -9.08 24.09
C ALA A 32 0.18 -7.79 23.84
N GLN A 33 1.35 -7.89 23.19
CA GLN A 33 2.17 -6.71 22.93
C GLN A 33 1.48 -5.88 21.85
N GLU A 34 1.11 -4.66 22.19
CA GLU A 34 0.51 -3.72 21.26
C GLU A 34 1.55 -2.70 20.77
N ARG A 35 1.50 -2.38 19.48
CA ARG A 35 2.33 -1.38 18.82
C ARG A 35 1.49 -0.60 17.83
N THR A 36 1.96 0.58 17.43
CA THR A 36 1.31 1.38 16.39
C THR A 36 2.21 1.42 15.16
N LEU A 37 1.63 1.11 14.00
CA LEU A 37 2.26 1.21 12.69
C LEU A 37 1.47 2.19 11.84
N SER A 38 2.13 3.21 11.31
CA SER A 38 1.50 4.22 10.46
C SER A 38 1.99 4.11 9.01
N VAL A 39 1.05 4.27 8.07
CA VAL A 39 1.29 4.12 6.63
C VAL A 39 0.69 5.28 5.85
N ILE A 40 1.41 5.80 4.88
CA ILE A 40 0.93 6.76 3.86
C ILE A 40 0.93 6.11 2.48
N SER A 41 -0.13 6.36 1.69
CA SER A 41 -0.12 6.24 0.23
C SER A 41 -0.16 7.63 -0.40
N ALA A 42 0.76 7.90 -1.32
CA ALA A 42 0.94 9.22 -1.91
C ALA A 42 1.26 9.13 -3.41
N ASN A 43 0.27 9.36 -4.26
CA ASN A 43 0.56 9.66 -5.67
C ASN A 43 1.18 11.06 -5.74
N VAL A 44 2.47 11.12 -6.12
CA VAL A 44 3.26 12.37 -6.08
C VAL A 44 3.27 13.12 -7.42
N ALA A 45 2.51 12.66 -8.41
CA ALA A 45 2.35 13.28 -9.73
C ALA A 45 3.69 13.71 -10.36
N GLY A 46 4.68 12.82 -10.36
CA GLY A 46 6.06 13.06 -10.85
C GLY A 46 6.28 12.73 -12.32
N LEU A 47 5.24 12.77 -13.15
CA LEU A 47 5.33 12.58 -14.60
C LEU A 47 6.20 13.65 -15.27
N PRO A 48 6.92 13.32 -16.38
CA PRO A 48 7.78 14.24 -17.09
C PRO A 48 7.02 15.34 -17.83
N ILE A 49 5.76 15.06 -18.19
CA ILE A 49 4.90 16.05 -18.83
C ILE A 49 4.28 16.87 -17.68
N PRO A 50 4.50 18.20 -17.67
CA PRO A 50 3.96 19.01 -16.61
C PRO A 50 2.43 18.98 -16.68
N SER A 51 1.83 18.17 -15.83
CA SER A 51 0.41 18.26 -15.52
C SER A 51 0.11 19.50 -14.67
N LYS A 52 1.16 20.17 -14.19
CA LYS A 52 1.08 21.33 -13.30
C LYS A 52 1.79 22.51 -13.90
N PHE A 53 0.96 23.46 -14.29
CA PHE A 53 1.39 24.78 -14.65
C PHE A 53 0.97 25.71 -13.51
N ASP A 54 1.82 26.69 -13.17
CA ASP A 54 1.37 27.83 -12.37
C ASP A 54 0.36 28.68 -13.16
N ASP A 55 -0.23 29.67 -12.52
CA ASP A 55 -1.23 30.56 -13.14
C ASP A 55 -0.68 31.27 -14.38
N ASP A 56 0.64 31.34 -14.53
CA ASP A 56 1.34 31.91 -15.67
C ASP A 56 1.69 30.88 -16.76
N GLY A 57 1.27 29.61 -16.58
CA GLY A 57 1.56 28.51 -17.50
C GLY A 57 2.99 27.98 -17.44
N LYS A 58 3.71 28.25 -16.35
CA LYS A 58 5.09 27.80 -16.16
C LYS A 58 5.13 26.47 -15.42
N VAL A 59 5.99 25.58 -15.89
CA VAL A 59 6.29 24.30 -15.22
C VAL A 59 6.80 24.53 -13.82
N VAL A 60 6.22 23.86 -12.82
CA VAL A 60 6.60 23.96 -11.41
C VAL A 60 7.39 22.72 -10.96
N PRO A 61 8.68 22.56 -11.35
CA PRO A 61 9.47 21.37 -11.04
C PRO A 61 9.84 21.27 -9.56
N HIS A 62 9.62 22.31 -8.77
CA HIS A 62 9.91 22.31 -7.33
C HIS A 62 8.85 21.59 -6.49
N THR A 63 7.70 21.23 -7.06
CA THR A 63 6.63 20.51 -6.34
C THR A 63 7.12 19.24 -5.68
N GLN A 64 7.97 18.46 -6.36
CA GLN A 64 8.56 17.25 -5.81
C GLN A 64 9.48 17.50 -4.60
N LYS A 65 10.12 18.65 -4.55
CA LYS A 65 10.88 19.07 -3.37
C LYS A 65 9.95 19.38 -2.20
N VAL A 66 8.88 20.12 -2.44
CA VAL A 66 7.89 20.47 -1.40
C VAL A 66 7.19 19.20 -0.92
N MET A 67 6.75 18.34 -1.84
CA MET A 67 6.16 17.04 -1.53
C MET A 67 7.08 16.21 -0.62
N GLY A 68 8.35 16.02 -1.01
CA GLY A 68 9.31 15.29 -0.19
C GLY A 68 9.54 15.91 1.19
N GLN A 69 9.50 17.25 1.31
CA GLN A 69 9.61 17.93 2.61
C GLN A 69 8.38 17.69 3.50
N LEU A 70 7.17 17.68 2.94
CA LEU A 70 5.94 17.37 3.65
C LEU A 70 5.91 15.91 4.11
N LEU A 71 6.20 14.98 3.21
CA LEU A 71 6.30 13.57 3.53
C LEU A 71 7.36 13.30 4.61
N ASN A 72 8.53 13.92 4.51
CA ASN A 72 9.59 13.77 5.50
C ASN A 72 9.20 14.27 6.90
N LYS A 73 8.32 15.27 6.98
CA LYS A 73 7.82 15.86 8.24
C LYS A 73 6.59 15.15 8.79
N SER A 74 5.93 14.29 8.02
CA SER A 74 4.67 13.64 8.40
C SER A 74 4.78 12.81 9.68
N GLY A 75 5.98 12.28 9.96
CA GLY A 75 6.21 11.42 11.12
C GLY A 75 5.71 9.99 10.95
N ILE A 76 5.16 9.64 9.79
CA ILE A 76 4.63 8.32 9.45
C ILE A 76 5.76 7.29 9.31
N ASP A 77 5.48 6.01 9.54
CA ASP A 77 6.50 4.95 9.59
C ASP A 77 6.86 4.41 8.22
N ILE A 78 5.86 4.18 7.36
CA ILE A 78 6.02 3.67 5.99
C ILE A 78 5.32 4.62 5.03
N ILE A 79 6.02 5.04 4.00
CA ILE A 79 5.49 5.90 2.93
C ILE A 79 5.63 5.16 1.61
N CYS A 80 4.50 4.83 0.99
CA CYS A 80 4.39 4.27 -0.35
C CYS A 80 4.05 5.38 -1.33
N VAL A 81 4.83 5.55 -2.37
CA VAL A 81 4.63 6.62 -3.35
C VAL A 81 4.42 6.06 -4.75
N GLN A 82 3.45 6.64 -5.47
CA GLN A 82 3.14 6.34 -6.86
C GLN A 82 3.47 7.56 -7.73
N GLU A 83 3.67 7.34 -9.01
CA GLU A 83 4.14 8.36 -9.98
C GLU A 83 5.47 9.04 -9.61
N ASP A 84 6.29 8.42 -8.80
CA ASP A 84 7.63 8.89 -8.48
C ASP A 84 8.63 8.53 -9.60
N PHE A 85 8.42 9.13 -10.78
CA PHE A 85 9.17 8.85 -11.99
C PHE A 85 10.39 9.75 -12.16
N GLN A 86 10.18 10.86 -12.89
CA GLN A 86 11.29 11.66 -13.45
C GLN A 86 12.02 12.48 -12.38
N TYR A 87 11.34 12.81 -11.30
CA TYR A 87 11.85 13.72 -10.27
C TYR A 87 12.19 13.02 -8.97
N HIS A 88 12.25 11.68 -8.95
CA HIS A 88 12.59 10.87 -7.79
C HIS A 88 13.78 11.40 -7.00
N SER A 89 14.88 11.78 -7.67
CA SER A 89 16.08 12.26 -6.99
C SER A 89 15.87 13.57 -6.22
N ILE A 90 14.88 14.38 -6.62
CA ILE A 90 14.53 15.63 -5.94
C ILE A 90 13.71 15.32 -4.69
N LEU A 91 12.72 14.44 -4.80
CA LEU A 91 11.88 13.98 -3.70
C LEU A 91 12.72 13.21 -2.67
N ALA A 92 13.41 12.17 -3.08
CA ALA A 92 14.20 11.29 -2.22
C ALA A 92 15.28 12.04 -1.42
N LYS A 93 15.86 13.09 -1.99
CA LYS A 93 16.82 13.96 -1.29
C LYS A 93 16.24 14.65 -0.05
N GLN A 94 14.93 14.81 0.01
CA GLN A 94 14.25 15.43 1.16
C GLN A 94 13.90 14.40 2.25
N MET A 95 13.86 13.09 1.92
CA MET A 95 13.38 12.01 2.79
C MET A 95 14.44 11.56 3.81
N THR A 96 15.03 12.51 4.53
CA THR A 96 16.19 12.27 5.42
C THR A 96 15.83 11.50 6.70
N ASN A 97 14.56 11.46 7.08
CA ASN A 97 14.07 10.71 8.25
C ASN A 97 13.79 9.23 7.95
N TYR A 98 13.95 8.82 6.69
CA TYR A 98 13.68 7.46 6.21
C TYR A 98 14.98 6.80 5.73
N PRO A 99 15.71 6.11 6.63
CA PRO A 99 17.00 5.51 6.30
C PRO A 99 16.89 4.32 5.36
N TYR A 100 15.70 3.70 5.28
CA TYR A 100 15.46 2.54 4.44
C TYR A 100 14.54 2.93 3.29
N THR A 101 15.00 2.70 2.07
CA THR A 101 14.23 3.03 0.86
C THR A 101 14.48 2.02 -0.22
N THR A 102 13.46 1.75 -1.02
CA THR A 102 13.63 1.00 -2.26
C THR A 102 14.38 1.84 -3.28
N TYR A 103 14.98 1.20 -4.27
CA TYR A 103 15.64 1.92 -5.36
C TYR A 103 14.58 2.33 -6.41
N THR A 104 14.79 3.46 -7.08
CA THR A 104 13.95 3.83 -8.22
C THR A 104 14.15 2.88 -9.40
N SER A 105 13.04 2.50 -10.06
CA SER A 105 13.06 1.72 -11.30
C SER A 105 13.38 2.58 -12.53
N GLY A 106 13.30 3.91 -12.41
CA GLY A 106 13.59 4.87 -13.47
C GLY A 106 12.45 5.81 -13.78
N GLY A 107 12.65 6.71 -14.72
CA GLY A 107 11.59 7.58 -15.26
C GLY A 107 10.78 6.89 -16.36
N VAL A 108 9.74 7.57 -16.86
CA VAL A 108 8.96 7.14 -18.01
C VAL A 108 9.85 7.00 -19.26
N PRO A 109 9.73 5.95 -20.06
CA PRO A 109 8.82 4.80 -19.97
C PRO A 109 9.42 3.56 -19.28
N VAL A 110 10.51 3.72 -18.54
CA VAL A 110 11.34 2.62 -18.01
C VAL A 110 10.87 2.15 -16.64
N GLY A 111 10.51 3.08 -15.77
CA GLY A 111 10.13 2.81 -14.40
C GLY A 111 8.64 2.64 -14.21
N ASP A 112 8.27 1.97 -13.12
CA ASP A 112 6.90 1.75 -12.67
C ASP A 112 6.36 2.91 -11.81
N GLY A 113 7.23 3.84 -11.39
CA GLY A 113 6.86 5.00 -10.57
C GLY A 113 6.59 4.70 -9.11
N MET A 114 6.82 3.48 -8.62
CA MET A 114 6.57 3.12 -7.22
C MET A 114 7.87 3.10 -6.41
N ASN A 115 7.82 3.65 -5.19
CA ASN A 115 8.91 3.57 -4.23
C ASN A 115 8.37 3.56 -2.80
N ILE A 116 9.10 2.89 -1.90
CA ILE A 116 8.78 2.81 -0.48
C ILE A 116 9.90 3.45 0.32
N PHE A 117 9.53 4.34 1.24
CA PHE A 117 10.42 4.94 2.25
C PHE A 117 9.96 4.45 3.62
N SER A 118 10.89 3.98 4.45
CA SER A 118 10.58 3.38 5.74
C SER A 118 11.54 3.83 6.83
N LYS A 119 11.04 3.97 8.04
CA LYS A 119 11.87 4.10 9.25
C LYS A 119 12.47 2.76 9.67
N TYR A 120 11.88 1.65 9.21
CA TYR A 120 12.27 0.27 9.53
C TYR A 120 12.99 -0.40 8.39
N PRO A 121 13.84 -1.41 8.67
CA PRO A 121 14.55 -2.15 7.64
C PRO A 121 13.61 -2.76 6.58
N ILE A 122 14.03 -2.68 5.32
CA ILE A 122 13.32 -3.22 4.16
C ILE A 122 14.13 -4.38 3.58
N TYR A 123 13.46 -5.48 3.25
CA TYR A 123 14.01 -6.68 2.66
C TYR A 123 13.16 -7.19 1.50
N ASN A 124 13.68 -8.12 0.72
CA ASN A 124 12.95 -8.88 -0.29
C ASN A 124 12.16 -8.00 -1.25
N VAL A 125 12.82 -6.97 -1.82
CA VAL A 125 12.20 -6.00 -2.72
C VAL A 125 11.99 -6.62 -4.09
N GLU A 126 10.73 -6.68 -4.51
CA GLU A 126 10.31 -7.22 -5.81
C GLU A 126 9.37 -6.25 -6.50
N ARG A 127 9.50 -6.14 -7.84
CA ARG A 127 8.64 -5.32 -8.70
C ARG A 127 8.00 -6.21 -9.74
N VAL A 128 6.68 -6.16 -9.83
CA VAL A 128 5.88 -7.01 -10.72
C VAL A 128 5.00 -6.12 -11.58
N GLU A 129 5.17 -6.20 -12.89
CA GLU A 129 4.36 -5.47 -13.87
C GLU A 129 2.98 -6.15 -14.02
N TRP A 130 1.94 -5.35 -14.28
CA TRP A 130 0.64 -5.90 -14.65
C TRP A 130 0.70 -6.65 -15.99
N GLU A 131 0.10 -7.85 -16.00
CA GLU A 131 -0.03 -8.64 -17.22
C GLU A 131 -1.10 -8.07 -18.17
N VAL A 132 -2.10 -7.41 -17.58
CA VAL A 132 -3.23 -6.80 -18.30
C VAL A 132 -3.30 -5.32 -17.97
N PHE A 133 -3.43 -4.49 -18.98
CA PHE A 133 -3.63 -3.03 -18.88
C PHE A 133 -4.48 -2.54 -20.04
N ASN A 134 -5.05 -1.33 -19.91
CA ASN A 134 -5.81 -0.66 -20.97
C ASN A 134 -5.18 0.68 -21.32
N GLY A 135 -5.15 1.01 -22.63
CA GLY A 135 -4.67 2.30 -23.13
C GLY A 135 -3.17 2.39 -23.41
N ILE A 136 -2.85 2.85 -24.64
CA ILE A 136 -1.47 3.10 -25.10
C ILE A 136 -1.26 4.56 -25.47
N LEU A 137 -2.13 5.14 -26.29
CA LEU A 137 -2.08 6.55 -26.75
C LEU A 137 -3.48 7.14 -26.61
N ASP A 138 -4.03 7.04 -25.42
CA ASP A 138 -5.34 7.55 -25.03
C ASP A 138 -5.24 8.42 -23.75
N ALA A 139 -6.37 8.74 -23.14
CA ALA A 139 -6.44 9.66 -22.02
C ALA A 139 -5.60 9.22 -20.80
N ALA A 140 -5.47 7.92 -20.52
CA ALA A 140 -4.71 7.42 -19.37
C ALA A 140 -3.25 7.07 -19.70
N ASN A 141 -3.01 6.55 -20.92
CA ASN A 141 -1.69 6.08 -21.36
C ASN A 141 -1.08 5.00 -20.44
N ASP A 142 -1.89 4.18 -19.78
CA ASP A 142 -1.45 3.24 -18.76
C ASP A 142 -0.39 2.24 -19.26
N GLY A 143 -0.47 1.82 -20.53
CA GLY A 143 0.52 0.95 -21.13
C GLY A 143 1.88 1.56 -21.44
N LEU A 144 2.05 2.89 -21.33
CA LEU A 144 3.34 3.54 -21.61
C LEU A 144 4.37 3.39 -20.49
N THR A 145 3.93 3.02 -19.29
CA THR A 145 4.79 2.69 -18.15
C THR A 145 4.51 1.26 -17.68
N PRO A 146 5.49 0.56 -17.10
CA PRO A 146 5.26 -0.77 -16.55
C PRO A 146 4.59 -0.69 -15.17
N LYS A 147 3.37 -0.12 -15.09
CA LYS A 147 2.59 -0.11 -13.85
C LYS A 147 2.45 -1.53 -13.29
N GLY A 148 2.24 -1.66 -12.00
CA GLY A 148 2.19 -2.94 -11.33
C GLY A 148 2.11 -2.79 -9.82
N PHE A 149 2.86 -3.63 -9.12
CA PHE A 149 3.06 -3.51 -7.68
C PHE A 149 4.52 -3.70 -7.29
N LEU A 150 4.90 -3.01 -6.22
CA LEU A 150 6.18 -3.11 -5.56
C LEU A 150 5.98 -3.80 -4.21
N LYS A 151 6.55 -4.98 -4.03
CA LYS A 151 6.50 -5.73 -2.77
C LYS A 151 7.79 -5.58 -2.00
N CYS A 152 7.69 -5.44 -0.70
CA CYS A 152 8.83 -5.62 0.20
C CYS A 152 8.38 -6.25 1.53
N THR A 153 9.35 -6.76 2.29
CA THR A 153 9.16 -7.18 3.68
C THR A 153 9.75 -6.10 4.59
N VAL A 154 8.93 -5.49 5.43
CA VAL A 154 9.35 -4.52 6.44
C VAL A 154 9.54 -5.22 7.78
N ASP A 155 10.66 -4.97 8.43
CA ASP A 155 10.94 -5.45 9.79
C ASP A 155 10.50 -4.41 10.82
N PHE A 156 9.23 -4.44 11.16
CA PHE A 156 8.63 -3.52 12.13
C PHE A 156 8.94 -4.00 13.56
N ASP A 157 10.04 -3.51 14.11
CA ASP A 157 10.51 -3.85 15.47
C ASP A 157 10.53 -5.37 15.76
N GLY A 158 10.99 -6.15 14.80
CA GLY A 158 11.07 -7.60 14.89
C GLY A 158 9.86 -8.34 14.29
N VAL A 159 8.79 -7.64 13.95
CA VAL A 159 7.62 -8.20 13.23
C VAL A 159 7.82 -8.03 11.73
N LEU A 160 7.79 -9.14 10.99
CA LEU A 160 7.92 -9.12 9.54
C LEU A 160 6.54 -8.93 8.89
N VAL A 161 6.36 -7.78 8.22
CA VAL A 161 5.13 -7.42 7.51
C VAL A 161 5.44 -7.30 6.02
N ASP A 162 4.69 -7.98 5.16
CA ASP A 162 4.81 -7.78 3.72
C ASP A 162 3.95 -6.59 3.29
N VAL A 163 4.59 -5.62 2.66
CA VAL A 163 3.97 -4.39 2.18
C VAL A 163 3.98 -4.38 0.66
N TYR A 164 2.82 -4.12 0.09
CA TYR A 164 2.59 -4.01 -1.35
C TYR A 164 2.16 -2.59 -1.68
N ASP A 165 3.02 -1.87 -2.41
CA ASP A 165 2.70 -0.57 -3.01
C ASP A 165 2.17 -0.81 -4.42
N VAL A 166 0.98 -0.30 -4.73
CA VAL A 166 0.20 -0.67 -5.91
C VAL A 166 -0.15 0.57 -6.73
N HIS A 167 -0.07 0.45 -8.07
CA HIS A 167 -0.61 1.45 -8.98
C HIS A 167 -1.36 0.77 -10.12
N ASN A 168 -2.71 0.80 -10.04
CA ASN A 168 -3.59 0.21 -11.04
C ASN A 168 -3.82 1.17 -12.23
N ASP A 169 -4.47 0.65 -13.28
CA ASP A 169 -4.92 1.45 -14.42
C ASP A 169 -5.87 2.56 -13.97
N ALA A 170 -5.72 3.72 -14.59
CA ALA A 170 -6.58 4.86 -14.37
C ALA A 170 -7.96 4.70 -15.07
N ASN A 171 -8.82 5.73 -14.93
CA ASN A 171 -10.12 5.86 -15.59
C ASN A 171 -11.16 4.78 -15.19
N GLY A 172 -12.30 4.75 -15.88
CA GLY A 172 -13.46 3.93 -15.53
C GLY A 172 -14.25 3.43 -16.73
N SER A 173 -13.65 3.34 -17.93
CA SER A 173 -14.31 2.67 -19.04
C SER A 173 -14.47 1.16 -18.74
N GLU A 174 -15.33 0.48 -19.45
CA GLU A 174 -15.51 -0.98 -19.31
C GLU A 174 -14.19 -1.74 -19.47
N ALA A 175 -13.28 -1.25 -20.34
CA ALA A 175 -11.97 -1.85 -20.54
C ALA A 175 -11.05 -1.60 -19.34
N ASP A 176 -11.07 -0.39 -18.74
CA ASP A 176 -10.32 -0.06 -17.53
C ASP A 176 -10.81 -0.88 -16.33
N VAL A 177 -12.12 -1.05 -16.17
CA VAL A 177 -12.70 -1.88 -15.11
C VAL A 177 -12.23 -3.33 -15.23
N LYS A 178 -12.24 -3.89 -16.45
CA LYS A 178 -11.74 -5.26 -16.72
C LYS A 178 -10.24 -5.38 -16.44
N ALA A 179 -9.46 -4.38 -16.85
CA ALA A 179 -8.02 -4.36 -16.58
C ALA A 179 -7.76 -4.35 -15.07
N LYS A 180 -8.39 -3.43 -14.32
CA LYS A 180 -8.26 -3.34 -12.85
C LYS A 180 -8.68 -4.63 -12.14
N HIS A 181 -9.74 -5.29 -12.60
CA HIS A 181 -10.16 -6.57 -12.05
C HIS A 181 -9.07 -7.64 -12.26
N ALA A 182 -8.52 -7.75 -13.48
CA ALA A 182 -7.44 -8.68 -13.77
C ALA A 182 -6.15 -8.39 -12.98
N GLN A 183 -5.84 -7.12 -12.78
CA GLN A 183 -4.70 -6.65 -11.96
C GLN A 183 -4.86 -7.06 -10.49
N ASN A 184 -6.05 -6.87 -9.93
CA ASN A 184 -6.35 -7.28 -8.56
C ASN A 184 -6.32 -8.80 -8.39
N GLU A 185 -6.79 -9.58 -9.37
CA GLU A 185 -6.65 -11.04 -9.39
C GLU A 185 -5.18 -11.48 -9.45
N GLN A 186 -4.36 -10.81 -10.27
CA GLN A 186 -2.92 -11.08 -10.34
C GLN A 186 -2.24 -10.81 -9.00
N LEU A 187 -2.56 -9.71 -8.35
CA LEU A 187 -1.98 -9.37 -7.03
C LEU A 187 -2.41 -10.36 -5.95
N ALA A 188 -3.70 -10.71 -5.88
CA ALA A 188 -4.20 -11.67 -4.91
C ALA A 188 -3.52 -13.03 -5.07
N ALA A 189 -3.42 -13.56 -6.30
CA ALA A 189 -2.71 -14.80 -6.57
C ALA A 189 -1.21 -14.74 -6.22
N TYR A 190 -0.59 -13.57 -6.40
CA TYR A 190 0.80 -13.37 -5.98
C TYR A 190 0.95 -13.38 -4.46
N ILE A 191 0.04 -12.73 -3.73
CA ILE A 191 0.04 -12.70 -2.26
C ILE A 191 -0.16 -14.10 -1.70
N ASP A 192 -1.09 -14.87 -2.23
CA ASP A 192 -1.32 -16.26 -1.80
C ASP A 192 -0.10 -17.13 -1.94
N LYS A 193 0.65 -16.93 -3.00
CA LYS A 193 1.87 -17.69 -3.25
C LYS A 193 3.04 -17.27 -2.37
N ASN A 194 3.18 -15.95 -2.07
CA ASN A 194 4.41 -15.39 -1.53
C ASN A 194 4.27 -14.87 -0.10
N SER A 195 3.03 -14.66 0.39
CA SER A 195 2.74 -14.03 1.69
C SER A 195 1.59 -14.70 2.45
N ALA A 196 1.26 -15.97 2.16
CA ALA A 196 0.10 -16.66 2.74
C ALA A 196 0.10 -16.67 4.27
N ASP A 197 1.27 -16.86 4.89
CA ASP A 197 1.42 -17.00 6.34
C ASP A 197 1.93 -15.71 7.02
N ARG A 198 2.03 -14.61 6.30
CA ARG A 198 2.53 -13.34 6.83
C ARG A 198 1.43 -12.29 6.99
N PRO A 199 1.59 -11.35 7.94
CA PRO A 199 0.81 -10.13 7.93
C PRO A 199 1.08 -9.35 6.65
N VAL A 200 0.02 -8.86 6.01
CA VAL A 200 0.08 -8.16 4.71
C VAL A 200 -0.59 -6.81 4.81
N ILE A 201 0.04 -5.80 4.23
CA ILE A 201 -0.54 -4.49 3.95
C ILE A 201 -0.44 -4.25 2.44
N ILE A 202 -1.58 -3.97 1.80
CA ILE A 202 -1.66 -3.49 0.42
C ILE A 202 -2.05 -2.02 0.49
N THR A 203 -1.29 -1.15 -0.15
CA THR A 203 -1.63 0.26 -0.21
C THR A 203 -1.17 0.84 -1.54
N GLY A 204 -1.76 1.95 -1.97
CA GLY A 204 -1.39 2.57 -3.22
C GLY A 204 -2.56 3.25 -3.91
N ASP A 205 -2.27 3.79 -5.08
CA ASP A 205 -3.27 4.31 -6.00
C ASP A 205 -3.88 3.14 -6.79
N MET A 206 -4.95 2.57 -6.23
CA MET A 206 -5.68 1.48 -6.89
C MET A 206 -6.65 1.97 -7.96
N ASN A 207 -6.81 3.30 -8.11
CA ASN A 207 -7.75 3.91 -9.04
C ASN A 207 -9.18 3.35 -8.90
N VAL A 208 -9.57 2.99 -7.66
CA VAL A 208 -10.81 2.31 -7.35
C VAL A 208 -11.52 2.99 -6.20
N TYR A 209 -12.71 3.48 -6.46
CA TYR A 209 -13.62 3.98 -5.43
C TYR A 209 -14.53 2.85 -4.96
N THR A 210 -14.80 2.72 -3.66
CA THR A 210 -15.61 1.65 -3.06
C THR A 210 -16.97 1.50 -3.74
N HIS A 211 -17.56 2.59 -4.13
CA HIS A 211 -18.87 2.64 -4.76
C HIS A 211 -18.86 2.45 -6.29
N SER A 212 -17.70 2.33 -6.91
CA SER A 212 -17.57 2.11 -8.36
C SER A 212 -17.74 0.64 -8.72
N GLU A 213 -17.94 0.36 -10.00
CA GLU A 213 -17.96 -1.02 -10.51
C GLU A 213 -16.64 -1.75 -10.22
N SER A 214 -15.50 -1.04 -10.26
CA SER A 214 -14.21 -1.59 -9.87
C SER A 214 -14.13 -1.89 -8.37
N GLY A 215 -14.87 -1.15 -7.52
CA GLY A 215 -14.96 -1.38 -6.08
C GLY A 215 -15.57 -2.73 -5.73
N VAL A 216 -16.52 -3.20 -6.54
CA VAL A 216 -17.07 -4.56 -6.43
C VAL A 216 -15.95 -5.60 -6.51
N GLY A 217 -15.02 -5.46 -7.45
CA GLY A 217 -13.87 -6.36 -7.57
C GLY A 217 -12.96 -6.35 -6.34
N ILE A 218 -12.75 -5.19 -5.71
CA ILE A 218 -11.99 -5.11 -4.45
C ILE A 218 -12.68 -5.91 -3.34
N TYR A 219 -14.00 -5.73 -3.19
CA TYR A 219 -14.77 -6.47 -2.19
C TYR A 219 -14.75 -7.98 -2.43
N GLU A 220 -15.03 -8.42 -3.66
CA GLU A 220 -15.10 -9.85 -3.99
C GLU A 220 -13.74 -10.55 -3.83
N ILE A 221 -12.67 -9.91 -4.29
CA ILE A 221 -11.33 -10.50 -4.30
C ILE A 221 -10.73 -10.43 -2.90
N TYR A 222 -10.54 -9.23 -2.35
CA TYR A 222 -9.75 -9.08 -1.14
C TYR A 222 -10.55 -9.30 0.14
N ILE A 223 -11.77 -8.76 0.22
CA ILE A 223 -12.53 -8.83 1.47
C ILE A 223 -13.20 -10.19 1.61
N SER A 224 -14.02 -10.57 0.62
CA SER A 224 -14.84 -11.78 0.70
C SER A 224 -14.04 -13.07 0.53
N ARG A 225 -13.05 -13.10 -0.36
CA ARG A 225 -12.28 -14.28 -0.68
C ARG A 225 -10.98 -14.41 0.13
N GLU A 226 -10.21 -13.33 0.19
CA GLU A 226 -8.86 -13.36 0.79
C GLU A 226 -8.82 -12.94 2.26
N GLY A 227 -9.93 -12.45 2.83
CA GLY A 227 -10.04 -12.11 4.23
C GLY A 227 -9.24 -10.87 4.64
N PHE A 228 -9.08 -9.91 3.75
CA PHE A 228 -8.56 -8.59 4.08
C PHE A 228 -9.65 -7.72 4.67
N ASP A 229 -9.24 -6.72 5.45
CA ASP A 229 -10.07 -5.58 5.82
C ASP A 229 -9.63 -4.34 5.05
N ASP A 230 -10.58 -3.43 4.78
CA ASP A 230 -10.35 -2.13 4.15
C ASP A 230 -10.32 -1.04 5.21
N GLY A 231 -9.20 -0.30 5.28
CA GLY A 231 -8.97 0.69 6.32
C GLY A 231 -10.00 1.81 6.35
N TRP A 232 -10.40 2.30 5.18
CA TRP A 232 -11.45 3.32 5.09
C TRP A 232 -12.80 2.80 5.60
N THR A 233 -13.19 1.61 5.14
CA THR A 233 -14.46 0.99 5.54
C THR A 233 -14.49 0.72 7.05
N MET A 234 -13.41 0.18 7.60
CA MET A 234 -13.34 -0.15 9.02
C MET A 234 -13.41 1.09 9.91
N PHE A 235 -12.72 2.17 9.55
CA PHE A 235 -12.62 3.37 10.38
C PHE A 235 -13.68 4.42 10.07
N CYS A 236 -13.91 4.72 8.80
CA CYS A 236 -14.80 5.80 8.37
C CYS A 236 -16.25 5.34 8.19
N HIS A 237 -16.48 4.02 8.08
CA HIS A 237 -17.78 3.45 7.74
C HIS A 237 -18.25 2.37 8.72
N ASP A 238 -17.73 2.38 9.96
CA ASP A 238 -18.09 1.48 11.05
C ASP A 238 -17.98 -0.03 10.68
N GLY A 239 -17.07 -0.41 9.77
CA GLY A 239 -16.89 -1.78 9.27
C GLY A 239 -18.01 -2.26 8.36
N ILE A 240 -18.90 -1.37 7.90
CA ILE A 240 -20.01 -1.72 7.01
C ILE A 240 -19.55 -1.59 5.56
N TYR A 241 -19.37 -2.70 4.89
CA TYR A 241 -19.06 -2.72 3.45
C TYR A 241 -20.31 -2.37 2.64
N PHE A 242 -20.13 -1.58 1.57
CA PHE A 242 -21.21 -1.33 0.63
C PHE A 242 -21.61 -2.64 -0.06
N GLU A 243 -22.87 -3.02 0.05
CA GLU A 243 -23.39 -4.12 -0.74
C GLU A 243 -23.42 -3.73 -2.22
N GLN A 244 -23.18 -4.70 -3.09
CA GLN A 244 -23.03 -4.54 -4.53
C GLN A 244 -24.21 -3.89 -5.25
N ASN A 245 -25.36 -3.77 -4.59
CA ASN A 245 -26.61 -3.29 -5.17
C ASN A 245 -27.16 -2.03 -4.48
N VAL A 246 -26.32 -1.23 -3.83
CA VAL A 246 -26.74 0.03 -3.22
C VAL A 246 -27.19 0.99 -4.33
N THR A 247 -28.42 1.44 -4.26
CA THR A 247 -28.96 2.44 -5.20
C THR A 247 -28.26 3.79 -5.04
N TRP A 248 -28.35 4.64 -6.06
CA TRP A 248 -27.80 6.00 -5.98
C TRP A 248 -28.36 6.79 -4.79
N GLN A 249 -29.65 6.63 -4.47
CA GLN A 249 -30.27 7.29 -3.32
C GLN A 249 -29.74 6.79 -1.99
N GLU A 250 -29.54 5.48 -1.85
CA GLU A 250 -28.95 4.88 -0.66
C GLU A 250 -27.51 5.33 -0.48
N ARG A 251 -26.75 5.41 -1.58
CA ARG A 251 -25.41 5.96 -1.57
C ARG A 251 -25.39 7.41 -1.07
N GLN A 252 -26.23 8.29 -1.63
CA GLN A 252 -26.31 9.67 -1.17
C GLN A 252 -26.66 9.76 0.32
N ALA A 253 -27.56 8.92 0.83
CA ALA A 253 -27.88 8.88 2.25
C ALA A 253 -26.70 8.41 3.12
N LEU A 254 -25.87 7.48 2.62
CA LEU A 254 -24.64 7.06 3.30
C LEU A 254 -23.59 8.17 3.26
N GLU A 255 -23.45 8.85 2.14
CA GLU A 255 -22.56 10.00 1.99
C GLU A 255 -22.96 11.14 2.94
N GLU A 256 -24.26 11.44 3.10
CA GLU A 256 -24.75 12.41 4.07
C GLU A 256 -24.50 11.97 5.52
N ARG A 257 -24.62 10.69 5.79
CA ARG A 257 -24.45 10.11 7.15
C ARG A 257 -22.98 10.08 7.58
N TYR A 258 -22.07 9.66 6.70
CA TYR A 258 -20.66 9.46 7.00
C TYR A 258 -19.77 10.54 6.40
N GLY A 259 -20.33 11.43 5.56
CA GLY A 259 -19.59 12.32 4.71
C GLY A 259 -19.01 13.56 5.39
N GLY A 260 -18.12 14.12 4.69
CA GLY A 260 -17.59 15.46 4.85
C GLY A 260 -17.03 15.84 3.53
N GLY A 261 -17.23 16.76 2.86
CA GLY A 261 -16.76 17.35 1.61
C GLY A 261 -15.76 16.51 0.79
N PRO A 262 -15.34 16.97 -0.37
CA PRO A 262 -14.64 16.11 -1.34
C PRO A 262 -13.34 15.45 -0.82
N TRP A 263 -12.88 15.84 0.35
CA TRP A 263 -11.60 15.37 0.90
C TRP A 263 -11.67 15.04 2.40
N GLY A 264 -12.87 14.88 2.96
CA GLY A 264 -13.09 14.53 4.36
C GLY A 264 -13.02 13.02 4.60
N ARG A 265 -14.15 12.44 4.99
CA ARG A 265 -14.29 10.98 5.20
C ARG A 265 -14.67 10.24 3.92
N TRP A 266 -14.44 10.84 2.76
CA TRP A 266 -14.75 10.24 1.48
C TRP A 266 -13.73 9.18 1.09
N ASP A 267 -14.24 8.18 0.42
CA ASP A 267 -13.48 7.20 -0.32
C ASP A 267 -12.69 7.86 -1.46
N SER A 268 -11.45 7.45 -1.65
CA SER A 268 -10.55 7.93 -2.71
C SER A 268 -9.95 6.76 -3.50
N ALA A 269 -9.20 7.10 -4.54
CA ALA A 269 -8.46 6.12 -5.35
C ALA A 269 -7.34 5.44 -4.56
N GLU A 270 -6.80 6.13 -3.57
CA GLU A 270 -5.81 5.58 -2.63
C GLU A 270 -6.49 4.70 -1.61
N ARG A 271 -6.01 3.46 -1.50
CA ARG A 271 -6.57 2.44 -0.61
C ARG A 271 -5.50 1.90 0.34
N LEU A 272 -5.98 1.38 1.47
CA LEU A 272 -5.19 0.51 2.33
C LEU A 272 -6.03 -0.70 2.72
N LEU A 273 -5.56 -1.88 2.31
CA LEU A 273 -6.12 -3.16 2.73
C LEU A 273 -5.10 -3.87 3.61
N TYR A 274 -5.56 -4.58 4.62
CA TYR A 274 -4.67 -5.29 5.53
C TYR A 274 -5.23 -6.64 5.93
N ARG A 275 -4.32 -7.59 6.18
CA ARG A 275 -4.65 -8.94 6.67
C ARG A 275 -3.60 -9.36 7.68
N GLY A 276 -4.03 -9.70 8.89
CA GLY A 276 -3.19 -10.33 9.91
C GLY A 276 -2.93 -11.81 9.61
N ASN A 277 -2.37 -12.50 10.60
CA ASN A 277 -2.28 -13.95 10.63
C ASN A 277 -2.61 -14.46 12.04
N SER A 278 -2.34 -15.73 12.35
CA SER A 278 -2.65 -16.31 13.66
C SER A 278 -1.92 -15.63 14.83
N SER A 279 -0.80 -14.97 14.57
CA SER A 279 0.07 -14.37 15.60
C SER A 279 0.12 -12.84 15.56
N VAL A 280 -0.41 -12.21 14.52
CA VAL A 280 -0.44 -10.76 14.35
C VAL A 280 -1.81 -10.33 13.87
N SER A 281 -2.44 -9.44 14.60
CA SER A 281 -3.69 -8.80 14.17
C SER A 281 -3.51 -7.29 14.02
N PHE A 282 -4.31 -6.72 13.13
CA PHE A 282 -4.36 -5.28 12.88
C PHE A 282 -5.74 -4.73 13.24
N GLU A 283 -5.76 -3.51 13.77
CA GLU A 283 -6.97 -2.73 14.00
C GLU A 283 -6.68 -1.29 13.58
N VAL A 284 -7.52 -0.70 12.72
CA VAL A 284 -7.36 0.69 12.30
C VAL A 284 -7.74 1.61 13.45
N THR A 285 -6.84 2.51 13.84
CA THR A 285 -7.03 3.49 14.91
C THR A 285 -7.18 4.92 14.39
N ASP A 286 -6.67 5.20 13.18
CA ASP A 286 -6.91 6.46 12.45
C ASP A 286 -6.89 6.21 10.95
N PHE A 287 -7.76 6.90 10.22
CA PHE A 287 -7.77 6.90 8.76
C PHE A 287 -8.24 8.27 8.27
N ARG A 288 -7.45 8.90 7.40
CA ARG A 288 -7.75 10.22 6.86
C ARG A 288 -7.10 10.45 5.51
N TYR A 289 -7.58 11.47 4.82
CA TYR A 289 -6.93 12.03 3.64
C TYR A 289 -6.39 13.42 3.97
N ASP A 290 -5.07 13.60 3.81
CA ASP A 290 -4.40 14.87 4.03
C ASP A 290 -4.28 15.63 2.70
N ASP A 291 -4.77 16.88 2.68
CA ASP A 291 -4.64 17.78 1.51
C ASP A 291 -3.25 18.44 1.53
N TYR A 292 -2.31 17.84 0.83
CA TYR A 292 -0.95 18.36 0.74
C TYR A 292 -0.84 19.65 -0.08
N ASN A 293 -1.79 19.93 -0.98
CA ASN A 293 -1.85 21.21 -1.66
C ASN A 293 -2.17 22.35 -0.68
N ALA A 294 -3.13 22.12 0.22
CA ALA A 294 -3.42 23.07 1.28
C ALA A 294 -2.25 23.22 2.27
N LEU A 295 -1.58 22.12 2.63
CA LEU A 295 -0.40 22.16 3.50
C LEU A 295 0.80 22.86 2.85
N ALA A 296 0.97 22.72 1.55
CA ALA A 296 2.02 23.37 0.77
C ALA A 296 1.73 24.85 0.50
N GLY A 297 0.44 25.23 0.43
CA GLY A 297 -0.02 26.52 -0.07
C GLY A 297 0.09 26.68 -1.59
N GLU A 298 0.32 25.56 -2.30
CA GLU A 298 0.43 25.49 -3.76
C GLU A 298 0.11 24.07 -4.25
N PRO A 299 -0.28 23.87 -5.52
CA PRO A 299 -0.53 22.55 -6.07
C PRO A 299 0.75 21.70 -6.10
N VAL A 300 0.77 20.60 -5.36
CA VAL A 300 1.89 19.63 -5.31
C VAL A 300 1.51 18.24 -5.83
N SER A 301 0.22 17.89 -5.78
CA SER A 301 -0.34 16.69 -6.38
C SER A 301 -1.79 16.93 -6.79
N ASP A 302 -2.29 16.17 -7.74
CA ASP A 302 -3.72 16.06 -8.08
C ASP A 302 -4.43 15.00 -7.22
N HIS A 303 -3.69 14.36 -6.31
CA HIS A 303 -4.19 13.41 -5.33
C HIS A 303 -4.03 13.94 -3.90
N ASN A 304 -4.91 13.50 -3.01
CA ASN A 304 -4.71 13.64 -1.57
C ASN A 304 -3.93 12.44 -1.04
N MET A 305 -3.20 12.66 0.06
CA MET A 305 -2.42 11.62 0.69
C MET A 305 -3.29 10.83 1.66
N MET A 306 -3.45 9.54 1.43
CA MET A 306 -4.11 8.63 2.37
C MET A 306 -3.17 8.31 3.52
N VAL A 307 -3.63 8.49 4.76
CA VAL A 307 -2.91 8.17 5.99
C VAL A 307 -3.73 7.18 6.80
N CYS A 308 -3.10 6.10 7.23
CA CYS A 308 -3.72 5.10 8.09
C CYS A 308 -2.80 4.76 9.27
N GLU A 309 -3.36 4.68 10.48
CA GLU A 309 -2.68 4.14 11.65
C GLU A 309 -3.30 2.79 12.04
N LEU A 310 -2.45 1.80 12.25
CA LEU A 310 -2.81 0.45 12.62
C LEU A 310 -2.27 0.13 14.01
N LYS A 311 -3.14 -0.26 14.92
CA LYS A 311 -2.73 -0.98 16.12
C LYS A 311 -2.35 -2.41 15.70
N VAL A 312 -1.14 -2.81 16.04
CA VAL A 312 -0.59 -4.14 15.77
C VAL A 312 -0.54 -4.90 17.09
N THR A 313 -1.33 -5.95 17.19
CA THR A 313 -1.36 -6.81 18.38
C THR A 313 -0.66 -8.12 18.10
N LEU A 314 0.29 -8.49 18.96
CA LEU A 314 1.08 -9.71 18.87
C LEU A 314 0.55 -10.76 19.83
N ASN A 315 0.17 -11.93 19.29
CA ASN A 315 -0.30 -13.08 20.04
C ASN A 315 0.73 -14.21 19.88
N ASP A 316 1.59 -14.42 20.87
CA ASP A 316 2.65 -15.43 20.82
C ASP A 316 3.49 -15.38 19.53
N TYR A 317 3.74 -14.18 19.04
CA TYR A 317 4.47 -13.99 17.77
C TYR A 317 5.89 -14.53 17.88
N VAL A 318 6.20 -15.52 17.07
CA VAL A 318 7.56 -16.00 16.83
C VAL A 318 8.01 -15.52 15.46
N ARG A 319 9.11 -14.76 15.44
CA ARG A 319 9.68 -14.27 14.18
C ARG A 319 10.02 -15.47 13.28
N PRO A 320 9.46 -15.54 12.07
CA PRO A 320 9.76 -16.64 11.15
C PRO A 320 11.22 -16.59 10.67
N GLU A 321 11.84 -17.77 10.56
CA GLU A 321 13.14 -17.93 9.93
C GLU A 321 12.97 -17.92 8.40
N ILE A 322 13.05 -16.75 7.80
CA ILE A 322 13.00 -16.58 6.34
C ILE A 322 14.30 -15.93 5.86
N GLU A 323 14.65 -16.18 4.61
CA GLU A 323 15.76 -15.49 3.96
C GLU A 323 15.38 -14.01 3.76
N LEU A 324 16.19 -13.11 4.34
CA LEU A 324 16.03 -11.66 4.21
C LEU A 324 17.08 -11.13 3.25
N ASN A 325 16.70 -10.94 2.00
CA ASN A 325 17.58 -10.40 0.98
C ASN A 325 17.66 -8.87 1.13
N THR A 326 18.85 -8.38 1.40
CA THR A 326 19.19 -6.96 1.51
C THR A 326 19.63 -6.35 0.17
N GLU A 327 19.73 -7.13 -0.90
CA GLU A 327 20.12 -6.65 -2.23
C GLU A 327 18.94 -5.92 -2.89
N ILE A 328 18.76 -4.67 -2.51
CA ILE A 328 17.70 -3.80 -2.99
C ILE A 328 18.10 -2.96 -4.21
N LYS A 329 19.33 -3.10 -4.71
CA LYS A 329 19.85 -2.33 -5.85
C LYS A 329 20.30 -3.25 -6.97
N LYS A 330 19.72 -3.08 -8.15
CA LYS A 330 20.21 -3.71 -9.37
C LYS A 330 21.56 -3.14 -9.79
N SER A 331 22.43 -3.97 -10.33
CA SER A 331 23.70 -3.55 -10.92
C SER A 331 23.47 -2.58 -12.10
N PHE A 332 24.51 -1.85 -12.50
CA PHE A 332 24.42 -0.94 -13.64
C PHE A 332 24.01 -1.66 -14.94
N ILE A 333 24.55 -2.88 -15.17
CA ILE A 333 24.23 -3.67 -16.37
C ILE A 333 22.76 -4.11 -16.34
N GLU A 334 22.26 -4.60 -15.23
CA GLU A 334 20.86 -4.99 -15.08
C GLU A 334 19.91 -3.81 -15.32
N ARG A 335 20.23 -2.63 -14.78
CA ARG A 335 19.44 -1.41 -15.01
C ARG A 335 19.47 -0.98 -16.48
N LEU A 336 20.63 -1.04 -17.14
CA LEU A 336 20.74 -0.72 -18.56
C LEU A 336 19.97 -1.71 -19.43
N THR A 337 20.05 -3.00 -19.13
CA THR A 337 19.32 -4.06 -19.84
C THR A 337 17.82 -3.88 -19.67
N HIS A 338 17.36 -3.68 -18.43
CA HIS A 338 15.95 -3.41 -18.13
C HIS A 338 15.46 -2.15 -18.86
N GLY A 339 16.19 -1.03 -18.76
CA GLY A 339 15.84 0.20 -19.47
C GLY A 339 15.71 0.02 -20.98
N THR A 340 16.64 -0.73 -21.59
CA THR A 340 16.56 -1.05 -23.03
C THR A 340 15.32 -1.90 -23.37
N GLN A 341 15.02 -2.91 -22.56
CA GLN A 341 13.85 -3.76 -22.75
C GLN A 341 12.55 -2.95 -22.64
N MET A 342 12.43 -2.06 -21.65
CA MET A 342 11.25 -1.23 -21.46
C MET A 342 11.04 -0.23 -22.61
N VAL A 343 12.10 0.38 -23.14
CA VAL A 343 11.99 1.25 -24.32
C VAL A 343 11.52 0.45 -25.53
N ILE A 344 12.07 -0.75 -25.77
CA ILE A 344 11.63 -1.61 -26.87
C ILE A 344 10.17 -2.02 -26.68
N ARG A 345 9.76 -2.39 -25.47
CA ARG A 345 8.37 -2.71 -25.13
C ARG A 345 7.44 -1.54 -25.50
N CYS A 346 7.76 -0.34 -25.00
CA CYS A 346 6.96 0.85 -25.27
C CYS A 346 6.83 1.14 -26.77
N LEU A 347 7.91 1.07 -27.53
CA LEU A 347 7.88 1.26 -28.97
C LEU A 347 7.01 0.20 -29.68
N ASN A 348 7.10 -1.08 -29.29
CA ASN A 348 6.29 -2.14 -29.83
C ASN A 348 4.78 -1.94 -29.57
N LEU A 349 4.43 -1.50 -28.34
CA LEU A 349 3.05 -1.20 -28.00
C LEU A 349 2.49 -0.03 -28.83
N ILE A 350 3.24 1.07 -28.95
CA ILE A 350 2.86 2.22 -29.77
C ILE A 350 2.67 1.81 -31.24
N PHE A 351 3.59 1.04 -31.80
CA PHE A 351 3.47 0.55 -33.19
C PHE A 351 2.26 -0.34 -33.39
N THR A 352 2.00 -1.24 -32.43
CA THR A 352 0.85 -2.16 -32.51
C THR A 352 -0.47 -1.40 -32.44
N ASP A 353 -0.60 -0.46 -31.52
CA ASP A 353 -1.78 0.41 -31.38
C ASP A 353 -2.00 1.27 -32.64
N LEU A 354 -0.95 1.91 -33.14
CA LEU A 354 -1.00 2.69 -34.36
C LEU A 354 -1.49 1.86 -35.57
N ILE A 355 -0.95 0.64 -35.73
CA ILE A 355 -1.37 -0.25 -36.82
C ILE A 355 -2.85 -0.65 -36.65
N ALA A 356 -3.29 -0.92 -35.43
CA ALA A 356 -4.69 -1.24 -35.13
C ALA A 356 -5.62 -0.10 -35.49
N LYS A 357 -5.29 1.15 -35.08
CA LYS A 357 -6.04 2.38 -35.37
C LYS A 357 -6.08 2.71 -36.87
N ILE A 358 -5.02 2.43 -37.60
CA ILE A 358 -5.01 2.55 -39.08
C ILE A 358 -5.96 1.50 -39.73
N LYS A 359 -5.89 0.24 -39.27
CA LYS A 359 -6.72 -0.82 -39.79
C LYS A 359 -8.21 -0.64 -39.53
N SER A 360 -8.56 -0.10 -38.36
CA SER A 360 -9.94 0.23 -37.98
C SER A 360 -10.50 1.47 -38.72
N GLY A 361 -9.63 2.25 -39.38
CA GLY A 361 -10.01 3.49 -40.05
C GLY A 361 -10.17 4.71 -39.10
N GLU A 362 -9.80 4.56 -37.84
CA GLU A 362 -9.74 5.66 -36.87
C GLU A 362 -8.70 6.71 -37.28
N ILE A 363 -7.53 6.25 -37.75
CA ILE A 363 -6.51 7.10 -38.36
C ILE A 363 -6.61 6.95 -39.89
N LYS A 364 -6.93 8.05 -40.55
CA LYS A 364 -6.98 8.12 -42.04
C LYS A 364 -5.82 8.95 -42.54
N PHE A 365 -5.08 8.41 -43.50
CA PHE A 365 -4.11 9.21 -44.24
C PHE A 365 -4.84 10.11 -45.24
N PRO A 366 -4.38 11.36 -45.43
CA PRO A 366 -4.94 12.20 -46.48
C PRO A 366 -4.74 11.50 -47.81
N THR A 367 -5.85 11.22 -48.49
CA THR A 367 -5.82 10.77 -49.91
C THR A 367 -5.38 12.01 -50.72
N LYS A 368 -4.30 11.83 -51.49
CA LYS A 368 -3.81 12.88 -52.42
C LYS A 368 -4.85 13.15 -53.49
#